data_7d6f51c19cd381369a4102b538b74192
#
_entry.id   7d6f51c19cd381369a4102b538b74192
#
_cell.length_a   1.000
_cell.length_b   1.000
_cell.length_c   1.000
_cell.angle_alpha   90.00
_cell.angle_beta   90.00
_cell.angle_gamma   90.00
#
_symmetry.space_group_name_H-M   'P 1'
#
loop_
_entity.id
_entity.type
_entity.pdbx_description
1 polymer ?
#
loop_
_entity_poly.entity_id
_entity_poly.type
_entity_poly.pdbx_seq_one_letter_code
_entity_poly.pdbx_strand_id
1 'polypeptide(L)'
;MKKQIILYTVCLAAMMSSCHIYKSYDRPEVDTQGLYRDPVSDNDTLASDTTNMGNLPWEQVFTDPQLQALIRLGLEQNTDLQSAIQNVKAAEAGLMSARLAYAPSLAIAPQGGVSHLEGSKRSWTYTLPISASWEVDLFGKLLNSKRGAKVALLQSKAYKQAVQTQVIATIANCYYTLLMLDKQLAITEETSIIWDKSIETMRSMKEAGMVNEAAIVQSEANSYICLLYTSPSPRDRSVS
;
A
#
# COMPACT_ATOMS: atom_id res chain seq x y z
N MET A 1 12.17 -9.55 -65.80
CA MET A 1 11.13 -10.09 -64.91
C MET A 1 11.69 -10.82 -63.69
N LYS A 2 12.52 -11.85 -63.84
CA LYS A 2 13.10 -12.62 -62.67
C LYS A 2 13.87 -11.75 -61.67
N LYS A 3 14.68 -10.77 -62.11
CA LYS A 3 15.43 -9.88 -61.19
C LYS A 3 14.52 -8.93 -60.38
N GLN A 4 13.40 -8.48 -60.97
CA GLN A 4 12.44 -7.63 -60.25
C GLN A 4 11.67 -8.41 -59.19
N ILE A 5 11.29 -9.66 -59.49
CA ILE A 5 10.60 -10.53 -58.56
C ILE A 5 11.51 -10.82 -57.34
N ILE A 6 12.80 -11.09 -57.58
CA ILE A 6 13.77 -11.30 -56.50
C ILE A 6 13.92 -10.03 -55.64
N LEU A 7 13.95 -8.85 -56.23
CA LEU A 7 14.04 -7.58 -55.52
C LEU A 7 12.80 -7.35 -54.62
N TYR A 8 11.61 -7.62 -55.15
CA TYR A 8 10.37 -7.51 -54.36
C TYR A 8 10.30 -8.52 -53.22
N THR A 9 10.75 -9.77 -53.40
CA THR A 9 10.79 -10.78 -52.34
C THR A 9 11.80 -10.42 -51.26
N VAL A 10 12.96 -9.89 -51.60
CA VAL A 10 13.96 -9.41 -50.63
C VAL A 10 13.46 -8.20 -49.86
N CYS A 11 12.82 -7.22 -50.50
CA CYS A 11 12.19 -6.09 -49.82
C CYS A 11 11.07 -6.54 -48.89
N LEU A 12 10.22 -7.48 -49.32
CA LEU A 12 9.15 -8.02 -48.48
C LEU A 12 9.71 -8.78 -47.27
N ALA A 13 10.74 -9.58 -47.45
CA ALA A 13 11.44 -10.29 -46.37
C ALA A 13 12.14 -9.34 -45.37
N ALA A 14 12.74 -8.25 -45.87
CA ALA A 14 13.34 -7.22 -45.00
C ALA A 14 12.30 -6.44 -44.17
N MET A 15 11.09 -6.22 -44.72
CA MET A 15 9.98 -5.62 -43.95
C MET A 15 9.45 -6.55 -42.84
N MET A 16 9.52 -7.86 -43.01
CA MET A 16 9.07 -8.82 -42.00
C MET A 16 10.04 -9.00 -40.82
N SER A 17 11.31 -8.67 -40.99
CA SER A 17 12.31 -8.78 -39.92
C SER A 17 12.31 -7.62 -38.90
N SER A 18 11.52 -6.56 -39.16
CA SER A 18 11.46 -5.36 -38.28
C SER A 18 10.52 -5.47 -37.08
N CYS A 19 9.90 -6.63 -36.84
CA CYS A 19 8.86 -6.76 -35.80
C CYS A 19 9.36 -6.93 -34.36
N HIS A 20 10.68 -6.82 -34.07
CA HIS A 20 11.22 -7.01 -32.74
C HIS A 20 11.84 -5.73 -32.15
N ILE A 21 11.11 -4.62 -32.24
CA ILE A 21 11.58 -3.30 -31.74
C ILE A 21 11.54 -3.23 -30.19
N TYR A 22 10.73 -4.05 -29.53
CA TYR A 22 10.59 -4.03 -28.09
C TYR A 22 11.35 -5.21 -27.44
N LYS A 23 12.42 -4.88 -26.71
CA LYS A 23 13.09 -5.83 -25.84
C LYS A 23 12.16 -6.16 -24.65
N SER A 24 11.98 -7.44 -24.34
CA SER A 24 11.27 -7.84 -23.11
C SER A 24 12.03 -7.28 -21.90
N TYR A 25 11.29 -6.73 -20.92
CA TYR A 25 11.87 -6.32 -19.67
C TYR A 25 12.42 -7.55 -18.93
N ASP A 26 13.69 -7.50 -18.62
CA ASP A 26 14.35 -8.45 -17.74
C ASP A 26 14.73 -7.75 -16.45
N ARG A 27 14.40 -8.37 -15.32
CA ARG A 27 14.67 -7.77 -14.01
C ARG A 27 16.19 -7.81 -13.77
N PRO A 28 16.85 -6.67 -13.51
CA PRO A 28 18.26 -6.68 -13.19
C PRO A 28 18.52 -7.53 -11.93
N GLU A 29 19.47 -8.42 -12.01
CA GLU A 29 19.98 -9.13 -10.83
C GLU A 29 20.76 -8.11 -9.99
N VAL A 30 20.31 -7.90 -8.76
CA VAL A 30 21.00 -7.07 -7.80
C VAL A 30 21.89 -8.00 -6.96
N ASP A 31 23.19 -7.80 -7.03
CA ASP A 31 24.12 -8.49 -6.14
C ASP A 31 23.89 -7.98 -4.71
N THR A 32 23.44 -8.87 -3.84
CA THR A 32 23.19 -8.58 -2.43
C THR A 32 24.35 -8.97 -1.53
N GLN A 33 25.47 -9.51 -2.09
CA GLN A 33 26.63 -9.89 -1.30
C GLN A 33 27.29 -8.63 -0.70
N GLY A 34 27.49 -8.64 0.60
CA GLY A 34 28.13 -7.53 1.32
C GLY A 34 27.26 -6.31 1.60
N LEU A 35 25.96 -6.34 1.29
CA LEU A 35 25.01 -5.28 1.68
C LEU A 35 24.78 -5.22 3.20
N TYR A 36 24.94 -6.33 3.88
CA TYR A 36 24.77 -6.42 5.34
C TYR A 36 26.13 -6.46 6.03
N ARG A 37 26.21 -5.81 7.20
CA ARG A 37 27.43 -5.54 7.94
C ARG A 37 28.12 -6.78 8.51
N ASP A 38 27.35 -7.84 8.70
CA ASP A 38 27.85 -9.10 9.24
C ASP A 38 28.08 -10.09 8.07
N PRO A 39 29.34 -10.32 7.65
CA PRO A 39 29.62 -11.42 6.75
C PRO A 39 29.21 -12.71 7.46
N VAL A 40 28.36 -13.50 6.78
CA VAL A 40 27.99 -14.84 7.25
C VAL A 40 29.30 -15.59 7.51
N SER A 41 29.59 -15.90 8.77
CA SER A 41 30.75 -16.71 9.13
C SER A 41 30.53 -18.10 8.56
N ASP A 42 31.52 -18.65 7.86
CA ASP A 42 31.46 -19.99 7.25
C ASP A 42 31.11 -21.13 8.24
N ASN A 43 31.08 -20.83 9.54
CA ASN A 43 30.68 -21.74 10.62
C ASN A 43 29.19 -21.64 11.01
N ASP A 44 28.42 -20.74 10.41
CA ASP A 44 27.01 -20.58 10.77
C ASP A 44 26.17 -21.61 9.99
N THR A 45 26.08 -22.81 10.58
CA THR A 45 25.22 -23.91 10.07
C THR A 45 23.72 -23.57 10.11
N LEU A 46 23.34 -22.35 10.51
CA LEU A 46 21.99 -21.79 10.45
C LEU A 46 21.66 -21.17 9.09
N ALA A 47 22.58 -21.21 8.12
CA ALA A 47 22.42 -20.64 6.78
C ALA A 47 21.37 -21.32 5.89
N SER A 48 20.58 -22.26 6.40
CA SER A 48 19.49 -22.88 5.63
C SER A 48 18.11 -22.29 5.92
N ASP A 49 17.97 -21.40 6.92
CA ASP A 49 16.69 -20.74 7.17
C ASP A 49 16.58 -19.44 6.33
N THR A 50 16.16 -19.64 5.07
CA THR A 50 15.81 -18.54 4.17
C THR A 50 14.41 -17.99 4.42
N THR A 51 13.78 -18.30 5.54
CA THR A 51 12.49 -17.75 5.94
C THR A 51 12.66 -16.28 6.32
N ASN A 52 12.50 -15.42 5.32
CA ASN A 52 12.45 -13.99 5.54
C ASN A 52 11.18 -13.64 6.33
N MET A 53 11.32 -12.91 7.43
CA MET A 53 10.17 -12.43 8.24
C MET A 53 9.09 -11.73 7.38
N GLY A 54 9.49 -11.12 6.25
CA GLY A 54 8.55 -10.50 5.32
C GLY A 54 7.63 -11.48 4.58
N ASN A 55 7.95 -12.77 4.58
CA ASN A 55 7.11 -13.83 3.98
C ASN A 55 6.21 -14.53 5.00
N LEU A 56 6.37 -14.26 6.30
CA LEU A 56 5.54 -14.85 7.33
C LEU A 56 4.15 -14.19 7.34
N PRO A 57 3.08 -14.97 7.55
CA PRO A 57 1.77 -14.42 7.86
C PRO A 57 1.85 -13.49 9.08
N TRP A 58 1.19 -12.35 9.03
CA TRP A 58 1.23 -11.37 10.11
C TRP A 58 0.74 -11.93 11.45
N GLU A 59 -0.15 -12.94 11.43
CA GLU A 59 -0.64 -13.65 12.61
C GLU A 59 0.47 -14.42 13.35
N GLN A 60 1.52 -14.81 12.63
CA GLN A 60 2.69 -15.47 13.24
C GLN A 60 3.69 -14.46 13.79
N VAL A 61 3.70 -13.24 13.24
CA VAL A 61 4.55 -12.14 13.72
C VAL A 61 3.96 -11.50 14.98
N PHE A 62 2.65 -11.26 14.99
CA PHE A 62 1.94 -10.65 16.12
C PHE A 62 1.11 -11.71 16.84
N THR A 63 1.63 -12.19 17.97
CA THR A 63 1.03 -13.29 18.75
C THR A 63 -0.01 -12.83 19.78
N ASP A 64 -0.12 -11.52 20.02
CA ASP A 64 -1.10 -10.97 20.96
C ASP A 64 -2.53 -11.06 20.38
N PRO A 65 -3.46 -11.77 21.06
CA PRO A 65 -4.82 -11.94 20.58
C PRO A 65 -5.61 -10.63 20.46
N GLN A 66 -5.34 -9.65 21.32
CA GLN A 66 -6.02 -8.34 21.29
C GLN A 66 -5.57 -7.55 20.08
N LEU A 67 -4.27 -7.50 19.82
CA LEU A 67 -3.71 -6.87 18.63
C LEU A 67 -4.22 -7.55 17.35
N GLN A 68 -4.27 -8.88 17.32
CA GLN A 68 -4.82 -9.60 16.16
C GLN A 68 -6.28 -9.25 15.90
N ALA A 69 -7.11 -9.11 16.94
CA ALA A 69 -8.50 -8.69 16.78
C ALA A 69 -8.62 -7.28 16.20
N LEU A 70 -7.80 -6.35 16.67
CA LEU A 70 -7.74 -4.97 16.15
C LEU A 70 -7.28 -4.92 14.69
N ILE A 71 -6.25 -5.70 14.33
CA ILE A 71 -5.77 -5.79 12.94
C ILE A 71 -6.86 -6.34 12.03
N ARG A 72 -7.57 -7.41 12.42
CA ARG A 72 -8.67 -7.96 11.62
C ARG A 72 -9.78 -6.92 11.38
N LEU A 73 -10.20 -6.24 12.44
CA LEU A 73 -11.20 -5.17 12.35
C LEU A 73 -10.71 -4.04 11.41
N GLY A 74 -9.44 -3.63 11.56
CA GLY A 74 -8.86 -2.61 10.69
C GLY A 74 -8.80 -3.02 9.23
N LEU A 75 -8.44 -4.28 8.93
CA LEU A 75 -8.42 -4.80 7.55
C LEU A 75 -9.82 -4.90 6.93
N GLU A 76 -10.85 -5.16 7.74
CA GLU A 76 -12.23 -5.22 7.25
C GLU A 76 -12.82 -3.84 6.96
N GLN A 77 -12.51 -2.84 7.79
CA GLN A 77 -13.17 -1.54 7.75
C GLN A 77 -12.34 -0.41 7.12
N ASN A 78 -11.07 -0.65 6.82
CA ASN A 78 -10.23 0.39 6.25
C ASN A 78 -10.63 0.75 4.83
N THR A 79 -10.96 2.02 4.60
CA THR A 79 -11.44 2.56 3.31
C THR A 79 -10.38 2.52 2.22
N ASP A 80 -9.09 2.73 2.58
CA ASP A 80 -7.98 2.70 1.61
C ASP A 80 -7.76 1.29 1.08
N LEU A 81 -7.86 0.28 1.97
CA LEU A 81 -7.77 -1.12 1.56
C LEU A 81 -8.96 -1.52 0.69
N GLN A 82 -10.18 -1.06 1.02
CA GLN A 82 -11.37 -1.30 0.19
C GLN A 82 -11.21 -0.64 -1.19
N SER A 83 -10.69 0.58 -1.25
CA SER A 83 -10.39 1.26 -2.51
C SER A 83 -9.34 0.51 -3.32
N ALA A 84 -8.27 0.01 -2.68
CA ALA A 84 -7.25 -0.80 -3.34
C ALA A 84 -7.83 -2.11 -3.91
N ILE A 85 -8.78 -2.75 -3.21
CA ILE A 85 -9.49 -3.94 -3.70
C ILE A 85 -10.32 -3.61 -4.94
N GLN A 86 -11.04 -2.47 -4.96
CA GLN A 86 -11.80 -2.06 -6.13
C GLN A 86 -10.89 -1.71 -7.32
N ASN A 87 -9.73 -1.11 -7.08
CA ASN A 87 -8.73 -0.86 -8.11
C ASN A 87 -8.21 -2.16 -8.75
N VAL A 88 -8.03 -3.24 -7.96
CA VAL A 88 -7.69 -4.56 -8.52
C VAL A 88 -8.81 -5.06 -9.43
N LYS A 89 -10.08 -4.97 -9.01
CA LYS A 89 -11.22 -5.38 -9.84
C LYS A 89 -11.32 -4.55 -11.14
N ALA A 90 -11.07 -3.25 -11.06
CA ALA A 90 -11.03 -2.38 -12.23
C ALA A 90 -9.90 -2.78 -13.20
N ALA A 91 -8.72 -3.12 -12.69
CA ALA A 91 -7.61 -3.60 -13.51
C ALA A 91 -7.89 -5.00 -14.13
N GLU A 92 -8.61 -5.88 -13.43
CA GLU A 92 -9.07 -7.17 -13.97
C GLU A 92 -10.08 -6.97 -15.13
N ALA A 93 -11.02 -6.05 -14.97
CA ALA A 93 -11.94 -5.66 -16.04
C ALA A 93 -11.20 -5.05 -17.24
N GLY A 94 -10.19 -4.20 -17.00
CA GLY A 94 -9.33 -3.63 -18.03
C GLY A 94 -8.56 -4.72 -18.80
N LEU A 95 -8.01 -5.72 -18.12
CA LEU A 95 -7.37 -6.86 -18.77
C LEU A 95 -8.38 -7.68 -19.59
N MET A 96 -9.59 -7.86 -19.09
CA MET A 96 -10.66 -8.56 -19.83
C MET A 96 -11.04 -7.79 -21.10
N SER A 97 -11.18 -6.47 -21.01
CA SER A 97 -11.42 -5.59 -22.17
C SER A 97 -10.29 -5.71 -23.21
N ALA A 98 -9.03 -5.67 -22.77
CA ALA A 98 -7.89 -5.85 -23.67
C ALA A 98 -7.82 -7.24 -24.32
N ARG A 99 -8.36 -8.28 -23.68
CA ARG A 99 -8.51 -9.63 -24.28
C ARG A 99 -9.64 -9.66 -25.30
N LEU A 100 -10.77 -9.02 -25.00
CA LEU A 100 -11.93 -8.97 -25.88
C LEU A 100 -11.68 -8.11 -27.13
N ALA A 101 -10.70 -7.20 -27.10
CA ALA A 101 -10.30 -6.40 -28.26
C ALA A 101 -9.80 -7.24 -29.47
N TYR A 102 -9.46 -8.52 -29.25
CA TYR A 102 -9.16 -9.45 -30.35
C TYR A 102 -10.41 -10.04 -31.02
N ALA A 103 -11.58 -9.92 -30.41
CA ALA A 103 -12.83 -10.39 -30.98
C ALA A 103 -13.45 -9.31 -31.88
N PRO A 104 -14.18 -9.70 -32.91
CA PRO A 104 -14.95 -8.74 -33.71
C PRO A 104 -16.00 -8.05 -32.83
N SER A 105 -16.15 -6.74 -33.01
CA SER A 105 -17.22 -5.96 -32.37
C SER A 105 -18.44 -5.91 -33.26
N LEU A 106 -19.61 -6.10 -32.65
CA LEU A 106 -20.92 -5.96 -33.31
C LEU A 106 -21.62 -4.78 -32.63
N ALA A 107 -22.09 -3.84 -33.45
CA ALA A 107 -22.89 -2.72 -32.99
C ALA A 107 -24.23 -2.69 -33.71
N ILE A 108 -25.31 -2.52 -32.96
CA ILE A 108 -26.67 -2.31 -33.44
C ILE A 108 -27.08 -0.94 -32.93
N ALA A 109 -27.32 0.01 -33.82
CA ALA A 109 -27.63 1.40 -33.47
C ALA A 109 -28.98 1.82 -34.05
N PRO A 110 -30.11 1.45 -33.43
CA PRO A 110 -31.43 1.85 -33.93
C PRO A 110 -31.54 3.38 -33.92
N GLN A 111 -31.97 3.94 -35.02
CA GLN A 111 -32.17 5.37 -35.19
C GLN A 111 -33.58 5.62 -35.68
N GLY A 112 -34.27 6.59 -35.09
CA GLY A 112 -35.59 7.03 -35.52
C GLY A 112 -35.65 8.54 -35.62
N GLY A 113 -36.28 9.03 -36.63
CA GLY A 113 -36.49 10.46 -36.87
C GLY A 113 -37.93 10.77 -37.27
N VAL A 114 -38.42 11.91 -36.84
CA VAL A 114 -39.68 12.49 -37.30
C VAL A 114 -39.36 13.81 -37.96
N SER A 115 -39.70 13.94 -39.21
CA SER A 115 -39.60 15.22 -39.94
C SER A 115 -41.00 15.74 -40.31
N HIS A 116 -41.24 17.00 -40.02
CA HIS A 116 -42.43 17.72 -40.40
C HIS A 116 -42.02 19.04 -41.04
N LEU A 117 -42.33 19.20 -42.35
CA LEU A 117 -42.23 20.47 -43.04
C LEU A 117 -43.61 21.10 -43.08
N GLU A 118 -43.64 22.42 -42.95
CA GLU A 118 -44.87 23.19 -43.00
C GLU A 118 -45.58 22.95 -44.33
N GLY A 119 -46.83 22.46 -44.27
CA GLY A 119 -47.60 22.07 -45.46
C GLY A 119 -47.45 20.63 -45.93
N SER A 120 -46.59 19.80 -45.34
CA SER A 120 -46.43 18.39 -45.71
C SER A 120 -46.88 17.42 -44.60
N LYS A 121 -47.16 16.15 -44.99
CA LYS A 121 -47.47 15.10 -44.05
C LYS A 121 -46.23 14.75 -43.24
N ARG A 122 -46.43 14.48 -41.93
CA ARG A 122 -45.38 14.02 -41.00
C ARG A 122 -44.77 12.73 -41.56
N SER A 123 -43.44 12.72 -41.74
CA SER A 123 -42.67 11.54 -42.18
C SER A 123 -41.93 10.93 -41.01
N TRP A 124 -42.01 9.62 -40.87
CA TRP A 124 -41.33 8.81 -39.90
C TRP A 124 -40.26 7.99 -40.62
N THR A 125 -39.01 8.04 -40.11
CA THR A 125 -37.91 7.27 -40.64
C THR A 125 -37.36 6.41 -39.54
N TYR A 126 -37.26 5.12 -39.78
CA TYR A 126 -36.62 4.16 -38.89
C TYR A 126 -35.48 3.46 -39.66
N THR A 127 -34.28 3.47 -39.07
CA THR A 127 -33.14 2.73 -39.59
C THR A 127 -32.54 1.88 -38.50
N LEU A 128 -32.18 0.64 -38.82
CA LEU A 128 -31.57 -0.30 -37.94
C LEU A 128 -30.22 -0.74 -38.54
N PRO A 129 -29.18 0.11 -38.50
CA PRO A 129 -27.88 -0.27 -38.97
C PRO A 129 -27.25 -1.30 -38.03
N ILE A 130 -26.78 -2.40 -38.64
CA ILE A 130 -25.95 -3.41 -37.99
C ILE A 130 -24.56 -3.28 -38.57
N SER A 131 -23.56 -3.04 -37.75
CA SER A 131 -22.16 -2.97 -38.19
C SER A 131 -21.31 -3.99 -37.41
N ALA A 132 -20.40 -4.62 -38.16
CA ALA A 132 -19.37 -5.49 -37.58
C ALA A 132 -18.00 -4.91 -37.92
N SER A 133 -17.13 -4.78 -36.93
CA SER A 133 -15.74 -4.35 -37.15
C SER A 133 -14.78 -5.29 -36.44
N TRP A 134 -13.67 -5.57 -37.11
CA TRP A 134 -12.61 -6.40 -36.58
C TRP A 134 -11.24 -5.80 -36.89
N GLU A 135 -10.41 -5.61 -35.87
CA GLU A 135 -9.05 -5.11 -35.98
C GLU A 135 -8.06 -6.28 -35.99
N VAL A 136 -7.36 -6.47 -37.09
CA VAL A 136 -6.31 -7.49 -37.22
C VAL A 136 -5.00 -6.91 -36.70
N ASP A 137 -4.37 -7.58 -35.73
CA ASP A 137 -3.15 -7.10 -35.06
C ASP A 137 -1.89 -7.42 -35.88
N LEU A 138 -1.65 -6.69 -36.95
CA LEU A 138 -0.49 -6.87 -37.83
C LEU A 138 0.84 -6.39 -37.18
N PHE A 139 0.78 -5.38 -36.32
CA PHE A 139 1.95 -4.73 -35.72
C PHE A 139 2.07 -4.92 -34.20
N GLY A 140 1.29 -5.80 -33.63
CA GLY A 140 1.35 -6.11 -32.19
C GLY A 140 0.78 -5.04 -31.26
N LYS A 141 -0.07 -4.11 -31.77
CA LYS A 141 -0.74 -3.08 -30.97
C LYS A 141 -1.62 -3.70 -29.87
N LEU A 142 -2.49 -4.64 -30.25
CA LEU A 142 -3.38 -5.34 -29.33
C LEU A 142 -2.58 -6.25 -28.37
N LEU A 143 -1.54 -6.90 -28.88
CA LEU A 143 -0.64 -7.73 -28.05
C LEU A 143 0.03 -6.90 -26.96
N ASN A 144 0.58 -5.75 -27.29
CA ASN A 144 1.23 -4.87 -26.33
C ASN A 144 0.23 -4.21 -25.37
N SER A 145 -0.96 -3.85 -25.83
CA SER A 145 -2.06 -3.38 -24.98
C SER A 145 -2.45 -4.43 -23.93
N LYS A 146 -2.63 -5.69 -24.33
CA LYS A 146 -2.91 -6.81 -23.42
C LYS A 146 -1.77 -7.06 -22.42
N ARG A 147 -0.50 -6.98 -22.88
CA ARG A 147 0.67 -7.08 -22.01
C ARG A 147 0.69 -5.96 -20.97
N GLY A 148 0.44 -4.71 -21.41
CA GLY A 148 0.33 -3.55 -20.54
C GLY A 148 -0.77 -3.70 -19.49
N ALA A 149 -1.96 -4.14 -19.89
CA ALA A 149 -3.08 -4.40 -18.98
C ALA A 149 -2.76 -5.51 -17.96
N LYS A 150 -2.01 -6.57 -18.38
CA LYS A 150 -1.55 -7.61 -17.45
C LYS A 150 -0.58 -7.06 -16.40
N VAL A 151 0.35 -6.20 -16.80
CA VAL A 151 1.30 -5.55 -15.88
C VAL A 151 0.58 -4.59 -14.95
N ALA A 152 -0.40 -3.82 -15.44
CA ALA A 152 -1.23 -2.94 -14.62
C ALA A 152 -2.01 -3.72 -13.54
N LEU A 153 -2.52 -4.91 -13.87
CA LEU A 153 -3.13 -5.79 -12.89
C LEU A 153 -2.14 -6.28 -11.83
N LEU A 154 -0.93 -6.67 -12.21
CA LEU A 154 0.12 -7.06 -11.25
C LEU A 154 0.51 -5.91 -10.34
N GLN A 155 0.65 -4.71 -10.89
CA GLN A 155 0.91 -3.48 -10.14
C GLN A 155 -0.20 -3.20 -9.12
N SER A 156 -1.47 -3.30 -9.54
CA SER A 156 -2.61 -3.08 -8.65
C SER A 156 -2.66 -4.10 -7.50
N LYS A 157 -2.33 -5.38 -7.78
CA LYS A 157 -2.23 -6.42 -6.74
C LYS A 157 -1.10 -6.15 -5.74
N ALA A 158 0.07 -5.73 -6.23
CA ALA A 158 1.19 -5.36 -5.38
C ALA A 158 0.87 -4.12 -4.52
N TYR A 159 0.20 -3.12 -5.10
CA TYR A 159 -0.27 -1.94 -4.37
C TYR A 159 -1.26 -2.30 -3.26
N LYS A 160 -2.26 -3.17 -3.54
CA LYS A 160 -3.17 -3.68 -2.51
C LYS A 160 -2.40 -4.32 -1.35
N GLN A 161 -1.40 -5.15 -1.65
CA GLN A 161 -0.57 -5.79 -0.62
C GLN A 161 0.21 -4.74 0.21
N ALA A 162 0.76 -3.72 -0.43
CA ALA A 162 1.45 -2.63 0.25
C ALA A 162 0.51 -1.86 1.21
N VAL A 163 -0.71 -1.52 0.76
CA VAL A 163 -1.72 -0.87 1.60
C VAL A 163 -2.10 -1.77 2.79
N GLN A 164 -2.31 -3.06 2.56
CA GLN A 164 -2.60 -4.02 3.63
C GLN A 164 -1.48 -4.06 4.67
N THR A 165 -0.23 -4.12 4.26
CA THR A 165 0.94 -4.11 5.15
C THR A 165 1.02 -2.80 5.93
N GLN A 166 0.75 -1.68 5.28
CA GLN A 166 0.74 -0.36 5.92
C GLN A 166 -0.33 -0.27 7.02
N VAL A 167 -1.54 -0.76 6.77
CA VAL A 167 -2.63 -0.79 7.77
C VAL A 167 -2.22 -1.62 8.98
N ILE A 168 -1.67 -2.82 8.76
CA ILE A 168 -1.20 -3.70 9.84
C ILE A 168 -0.11 -2.99 10.67
N ALA A 169 0.90 -2.42 10.00
CA ALA A 169 2.00 -1.74 10.67
C ALA A 169 1.52 -0.53 11.49
N THR A 170 0.58 0.25 10.96
CA THR A 170 0.02 1.41 11.65
C THR A 170 -0.73 1.00 12.91
N ILE A 171 -1.59 -0.02 12.84
CA ILE A 171 -2.34 -0.53 13.99
C ILE A 171 -1.38 -1.09 15.04
N ALA A 172 -0.39 -1.88 14.64
CA ALA A 172 0.60 -2.44 15.56
C ALA A 172 1.41 -1.34 16.26
N ASN A 173 1.86 -0.33 15.52
CA ASN A 173 2.59 0.81 16.09
C ASN A 173 1.73 1.59 17.09
N CYS A 174 0.48 1.88 16.77
CA CYS A 174 -0.43 2.56 17.68
C CYS A 174 -0.68 1.73 18.95
N TYR A 175 -0.88 0.42 18.80
CA TYR A 175 -1.10 -0.48 19.93
C TYR A 175 0.09 -0.53 20.90
N TYR A 176 1.30 -0.75 20.37
CA TYR A 176 2.49 -0.79 21.23
C TYR A 176 2.86 0.58 21.80
N THR A 177 2.57 1.66 21.08
CA THR A 177 2.73 3.02 21.61
C THR A 177 1.79 3.26 22.79
N LEU A 178 0.53 2.82 22.68
CA LEU A 178 -0.43 2.92 23.78
C LEU A 178 0.04 2.11 24.99
N LEU A 179 0.46 0.86 24.81
CA LEU A 179 1.00 0.04 25.88
C LEU A 179 2.23 0.67 26.54
N MET A 180 3.10 1.30 25.75
CA MET A 180 4.26 2.02 26.27
C MET A 180 3.83 3.20 27.15
N LEU A 181 2.86 3.99 26.69
CA LEU A 181 2.34 5.15 27.44
C LEU A 181 1.63 4.72 28.73
N ASP A 182 0.86 3.63 28.70
CA ASP A 182 0.22 3.07 29.89
C ASP A 182 1.27 2.63 30.92
N LYS A 183 2.35 1.98 30.48
CA LYS A 183 3.47 1.60 31.37
C LYS A 183 4.21 2.81 31.91
N GLN A 184 4.43 3.82 31.07
CA GLN A 184 5.06 5.07 31.50
C GLN A 184 4.21 5.78 32.56
N LEU A 185 2.89 5.83 32.37
CA LEU A 185 1.98 6.40 33.35
C LEU A 185 2.08 5.66 34.71
N ALA A 186 1.99 4.33 34.67
CA ALA A 186 2.09 3.52 35.92
C ALA A 186 3.42 3.72 36.66
N ILE A 187 4.54 3.79 35.92
CA ILE A 187 5.87 4.06 36.51
C ILE A 187 5.92 5.46 37.12
N THR A 188 5.30 6.43 36.47
CA THR A 188 5.28 7.82 36.97
C THR A 188 4.44 7.95 38.22
N GLU A 189 3.28 7.30 38.26
CA GLU A 189 2.45 7.26 39.48
C GLU A 189 3.19 6.63 40.65
N GLU A 190 3.87 5.49 40.45
CA GLU A 190 4.70 4.85 41.45
C GLU A 190 5.86 5.75 41.89
N THR A 191 6.53 6.40 40.94
CA THR A 191 7.63 7.33 41.24
C THR A 191 7.16 8.54 42.04
N SER A 192 5.95 9.07 41.74
CA SER A 192 5.36 10.17 42.54
C SER A 192 5.17 9.77 44.00
N ILE A 193 4.64 8.56 44.26
CA ILE A 193 4.48 8.06 45.64
C ILE A 193 5.84 7.93 46.37
N ILE A 194 6.88 7.51 45.65
CA ILE A 194 8.24 7.40 46.22
C ILE A 194 8.80 8.79 46.55
N TRP A 195 8.58 9.80 45.70
CA TRP A 195 8.98 11.18 45.97
C TRP A 195 8.28 11.74 47.20
N ASP A 196 6.98 11.51 47.36
CA ASP A 196 6.22 12.00 48.53
C ASP A 196 6.79 11.43 49.82
N LYS A 197 7.09 10.11 49.87
CA LYS A 197 7.75 9.47 51.03
C LYS A 197 9.15 10.00 51.26
N SER A 198 9.91 10.29 50.21
CA SER A 198 11.25 10.86 50.31
C SER A 198 11.21 12.26 50.91
N ILE A 199 10.27 13.09 50.48
CA ILE A 199 10.06 14.46 50.99
C ILE A 199 9.64 14.41 52.44
N GLU A 200 8.75 13.49 52.87
CA GLU A 200 8.34 13.29 54.24
C GLU A 200 9.56 12.89 55.13
N THR A 201 10.38 11.97 54.64
CA THR A 201 11.62 11.56 55.30
C THR A 201 12.59 12.76 55.46
N MET A 202 12.76 13.56 54.40
CA MET A 202 13.62 14.75 54.46
C MET A 202 13.12 15.81 55.45
N ARG A 203 11.79 15.98 55.56
CA ARG A 203 11.22 16.86 56.59
C ARG A 203 11.54 16.38 58.02
N SER A 204 11.41 15.09 58.29
CA SER A 204 11.79 14.51 59.57
C SER A 204 13.29 14.65 59.84
N MET A 205 14.15 14.48 58.83
CA MET A 205 15.61 14.71 58.95
C MET A 205 15.96 16.18 59.22
N LYS A 206 15.18 17.12 58.64
CA LYS A 206 15.33 18.56 58.93
C LYS A 206 15.01 18.88 60.39
N GLU A 207 13.93 18.31 60.94
CA GLU A 207 13.59 18.46 62.35
C GLU A 207 14.70 17.93 63.29
N ALA A 208 15.40 16.86 62.87
CA ALA A 208 16.58 16.35 63.53
C ALA A 208 17.88 17.17 63.29
N GLY A 209 17.82 18.25 62.49
CA GLY A 209 18.95 19.11 62.18
C GLY A 209 19.96 18.52 61.19
N MET A 210 19.60 17.44 60.47
CA MET A 210 20.50 16.72 59.56
C MET A 210 20.48 17.23 58.11
N VAL A 211 19.41 17.94 57.70
CA VAL A 211 19.19 18.44 56.34
C VAL A 211 18.68 19.88 56.35
N ASN A 212 19.02 20.70 55.35
CA ASN A 212 18.59 22.06 55.21
C ASN A 212 17.29 22.17 54.38
N GLU A 213 16.62 23.33 54.46
CA GLU A 213 15.37 23.61 53.73
C GLU A 213 15.55 23.50 52.21
N ALA A 214 16.71 23.92 51.68
CA ALA A 214 16.99 23.90 50.26
C ALA A 214 16.92 22.48 49.66
N ALA A 215 17.31 21.46 50.44
CA ALA A 215 17.23 20.06 50.00
C ALA A 215 15.77 19.58 49.85
N ILE A 216 14.87 20.03 50.73
CA ILE A 216 13.44 19.70 50.70
C ILE A 216 12.82 20.36 49.43
N VAL A 217 13.04 21.66 49.26
CA VAL A 217 12.53 22.41 48.11
C VAL A 217 13.03 21.83 46.77
N GLN A 218 14.31 21.40 46.72
CA GLN A 218 14.86 20.73 45.55
C GLN A 218 14.14 19.40 45.28
N SER A 219 13.83 18.61 46.31
CA SER A 219 13.13 17.35 46.16
C SER A 219 11.66 17.54 45.72
N GLU A 220 11.00 18.56 46.27
CA GLU A 220 9.65 18.96 45.84
C GLU A 220 9.66 19.41 44.34
N ALA A 221 10.64 20.21 43.95
CA ALA A 221 10.80 20.61 42.56
C ALA A 221 11.00 19.42 41.61
N ASN A 222 11.81 18.42 42.00
CA ASN A 222 12.03 17.20 41.24
C ASN A 222 10.74 16.36 41.14
N SER A 223 9.94 16.26 42.18
CA SER A 223 8.63 15.61 42.17
C SER A 223 7.69 16.28 41.16
N TYR A 224 7.59 17.60 41.18
CA TYR A 224 6.77 18.34 40.22
C TYR A 224 7.25 18.20 38.79
N ILE A 225 8.55 18.17 38.55
CA ILE A 225 9.10 17.92 37.19
C ILE A 225 8.66 16.54 36.66
N CYS A 226 8.72 15.52 37.54
CA CYS A 226 8.28 14.16 37.17
C CYS A 226 6.80 14.15 36.72
N LEU A 227 5.93 14.84 37.46
CA LEU A 227 4.49 14.94 37.16
C LEU A 227 4.20 15.80 35.92
N LEU A 228 4.99 16.87 35.69
CA LEU A 228 4.77 17.79 34.57
C LEU A 228 5.04 17.14 33.23
N TYR A 229 6.04 16.25 33.15
CA TYR A 229 6.38 15.55 31.89
C TYR A 229 5.37 14.48 31.50
N THR A 230 4.54 14.04 32.41
CA THR A 230 3.55 12.97 32.17
C THR A 230 2.11 13.48 32.14
N SER A 231 1.87 14.70 32.62
CA SER A 231 0.54 15.32 32.59
C SER A 231 0.38 16.17 31.32
N PRO A 232 -0.65 15.93 30.50
CA PRO A 232 -0.91 16.79 29.34
C PRO A 232 -1.13 18.22 29.79
N SER A 233 -0.49 19.16 29.12
CA SER A 233 -0.64 20.58 29.38
C SER A 233 -2.12 20.99 29.27
N PRO A 234 -2.61 21.91 30.12
CA PRO A 234 -3.96 22.47 29.96
C PRO A 234 -4.21 23.07 28.58
N ARG A 235 -3.14 23.44 27.84
CA ARG A 235 -3.23 23.94 26.47
C ARG A 235 -3.53 22.84 25.46
N ASP A 236 -3.11 21.60 25.72
CA ASP A 236 -3.34 20.47 24.83
C ASP A 236 -4.80 19.99 24.86
N ARG A 237 -5.55 20.31 25.95
CA ARG A 237 -7.00 20.03 26.06
C ARG A 237 -7.88 20.98 25.30
N SER A 238 -7.37 22.12 24.85
CA SER A 238 -8.16 23.14 24.15
C SER A 238 -8.15 22.98 22.60
N VAL A 239 -7.50 21.95 22.08
CA VAL A 239 -7.29 21.72 20.63
C VAL A 239 -8.02 20.45 20.16
N SER A 240 -8.82 19.78 20.98
CA SER A 240 -9.65 18.62 20.58
C SER A 240 -11.12 18.99 20.45
#